data_8af7543a7e8bd4347c3db14ba34ba83a
#
_entry.id   8af7543a7e8bd4347c3db14ba34ba83a
#
_cell.length_a   1.000
_cell.length_b   1.000
_cell.length_c   1.000
_cell.angle_alpha   90.00
_cell.angle_beta   90.00
_cell.angle_gamma   90.00
#
_symmetry.space_group_name_H-M   'P 1'
#
loop_
_entity.id
_entity.type
_entity.pdbx_description
1 polymer ?
#
loop_
_entity_poly.entity_id
_entity_poly.type
_entity_poly.pdbx_seq_one_letter_code
_entity_poly.pdbx_strand_id
1 'polypeptide(L)'
;MNWQIENMENTCVAYGCFDSMHKGHMAVAEKVKETAQEKGLTPVIISCPKPGRVLQTEEEKIYLFQKAGIETVLTFPYEGGGDCTETEFVQKILADKLGAKALVIGEGHAHLGEIQTAAAVAGIDVVLCETQEKDGHPITDEMVKEVFDACKFDEFIELCGHPYIMIGEVEHGKALGRTVGMPTANLSSVEDKIKPLDGVYATVVHVDDELYKSMTNIGKRPSVDSFDYVTIEAFILDFSRDIYGKTLVLEVHQFVRGVQKFANLEEVQKQVQKDIQKVREVLENAVNENN
;
A
#
# COMPACT_ATOMS: atom_id res chain seq x y z
N MET A 1 -5.35 4.04 -29.12
CA MET A 1 -5.09 3.11 -28.02
C MET A 1 -6.32 2.24 -27.79
N ASN A 2 -6.17 0.91 -27.78
CA ASN A 2 -7.26 0.00 -27.44
C ASN A 2 -7.26 -0.21 -25.92
N TRP A 3 -8.08 0.56 -25.24
CA TRP A 3 -8.28 0.41 -23.80
C TRP A 3 -9.13 -0.84 -23.54
N GLN A 4 -8.54 -1.86 -22.92
CA GLN A 4 -9.26 -3.10 -22.53
C GLN A 4 -9.99 -2.92 -21.20
N ILE A 5 -10.81 -1.87 -21.09
CA ILE A 5 -11.74 -1.73 -19.98
C ILE A 5 -13.07 -2.28 -20.43
N GLU A 6 -13.65 -3.20 -19.69
CA GLU A 6 -15.02 -3.66 -19.91
C GLU A 6 -16.00 -2.50 -19.73
N ASN A 7 -17.01 -2.43 -20.59
CA ASN A 7 -18.01 -1.37 -20.47
C ASN A 7 -18.82 -1.58 -19.18
N MET A 8 -18.94 -0.52 -18.43
CA MET A 8 -19.76 -0.47 -17.21
C MET A 8 -20.87 0.56 -17.38
N GLU A 9 -21.84 0.54 -16.50
CA GLU A 9 -22.95 1.50 -16.47
C GLU A 9 -23.24 1.89 -15.01
N ASN A 10 -23.75 3.12 -14.83
CA ASN A 10 -24.21 3.60 -13.54
C ASN A 10 -23.13 3.55 -12.44
N THR A 11 -21.95 4.11 -12.73
CA THR A 11 -20.83 4.11 -11.79
C THR A 11 -20.66 5.46 -11.07
N CYS A 12 -20.12 5.40 -9.86
CA CYS A 12 -19.52 6.51 -9.12
C CYS A 12 -18.00 6.29 -9.11
N VAL A 13 -17.26 7.20 -9.71
CA VAL A 13 -15.83 7.00 -9.98
C VAL A 13 -14.99 8.01 -9.22
N ALA A 14 -13.80 7.59 -8.77
CA ALA A 14 -12.67 8.47 -8.51
C ALA A 14 -11.43 7.92 -9.20
N TYR A 15 -10.47 8.79 -9.54
CA TYR A 15 -9.21 8.39 -10.16
C TYR A 15 -8.03 9.19 -9.60
N GLY A 16 -6.86 8.58 -9.63
CA GLY A 16 -5.64 9.20 -9.14
C GLY A 16 -4.48 8.23 -9.04
N CYS A 17 -3.31 8.74 -8.71
CA CYS A 17 -2.12 7.92 -8.53
C CYS A 17 -2.18 7.05 -7.25
N PHE A 18 -2.68 7.61 -6.15
CA PHE A 18 -2.84 6.95 -4.85
C PHE A 18 -1.54 6.28 -4.33
N ASP A 19 -0.37 6.90 -4.55
CA ASP A 19 0.92 6.25 -4.29
C ASP A 19 1.13 5.87 -2.82
N SER A 20 0.88 6.78 -1.89
CA SER A 20 1.06 6.53 -0.45
C SER A 20 -0.17 6.00 0.27
N MET A 21 -1.33 5.99 -0.38
CA MET A 21 -2.61 5.58 0.24
C MET A 21 -2.92 6.31 1.55
N HIS A 22 -2.53 7.58 1.67
CA HIS A 22 -2.76 8.39 2.87
C HIS A 22 -4.25 8.67 3.14
N LYS A 23 -4.57 9.21 4.31
CA LYS A 23 -5.96 9.51 4.75
C LYS A 23 -6.77 10.31 3.72
N GLY A 24 -6.13 11.22 2.97
CA GLY A 24 -6.78 11.95 1.88
C GLY A 24 -7.26 11.02 0.76
N HIS A 25 -6.43 10.05 0.37
CA HIS A 25 -6.80 9.04 -0.62
C HIS A 25 -7.91 8.11 -0.10
N MET A 26 -7.83 7.70 1.17
CA MET A 26 -8.85 6.86 1.80
C MET A 26 -10.17 7.61 1.97
N ALA A 27 -10.15 8.91 2.26
CA ALA A 27 -11.35 9.75 2.32
C ALA A 27 -12.06 9.84 0.96
N VAL A 28 -11.29 9.91 -0.15
CA VAL A 28 -11.86 9.84 -1.51
C VAL A 28 -12.56 8.50 -1.74
N ALA A 29 -11.95 7.39 -1.34
CA ALA A 29 -12.57 6.06 -1.48
C ALA A 29 -13.86 5.94 -0.65
N GLU A 30 -13.86 6.40 0.59
CA GLU A 30 -15.06 6.43 1.42
C GLU A 30 -16.16 7.30 0.80
N LYS A 31 -15.79 8.47 0.26
CA LYS A 31 -16.74 9.38 -0.41
C LYS A 31 -17.33 8.76 -1.68
N VAL A 32 -16.55 7.98 -2.44
CA VAL A 32 -17.06 7.20 -3.58
C VAL A 32 -18.11 6.19 -3.12
N LYS A 33 -17.82 5.46 -2.04
CA LYS A 33 -18.73 4.45 -1.48
C LYS A 33 -20.04 5.08 -0.98
N GLU A 34 -19.95 6.15 -0.20
CA GLU A 34 -21.12 6.91 0.28
C GLU A 34 -21.97 7.43 -0.88
N THR A 35 -21.34 8.12 -1.86
CA THR A 35 -22.05 8.68 -3.01
C THR A 35 -22.70 7.59 -3.88
N ALA A 36 -21.98 6.47 -4.07
CA ALA A 36 -22.51 5.33 -4.80
C ALA A 36 -23.73 4.74 -4.10
N GLN A 37 -23.67 4.56 -2.79
CA GLN A 37 -24.81 4.06 -2.00
C GLN A 37 -26.02 5.01 -2.07
N GLU A 38 -25.82 6.31 -1.89
CA GLU A 38 -26.88 7.33 -1.93
C GLU A 38 -27.60 7.40 -3.29
N LYS A 39 -26.82 7.23 -4.38
CA LYS A 39 -27.34 7.37 -5.75
C LYS A 39 -27.69 6.03 -6.42
N GLY A 40 -27.47 4.90 -5.75
CA GLY A 40 -27.70 3.57 -6.33
C GLY A 40 -26.72 3.26 -7.49
N LEU A 41 -25.46 3.68 -7.36
CA LEU A 41 -24.39 3.50 -8.35
C LEU A 41 -23.40 2.42 -7.91
N THR A 42 -22.60 1.92 -8.83
CA THR A 42 -21.47 1.03 -8.54
C THR A 42 -20.22 1.84 -8.20
N PRO A 43 -19.60 1.65 -7.03
CA PRO A 43 -18.36 2.34 -6.67
C PRO A 43 -17.17 1.80 -7.46
N VAL A 44 -16.38 2.68 -8.07
CA VAL A 44 -15.21 2.35 -8.89
C VAL A 44 -14.06 3.29 -8.57
N ILE A 45 -12.88 2.71 -8.31
CA ILE A 45 -11.63 3.48 -8.23
C ILE A 45 -10.77 3.15 -9.47
N ILE A 46 -10.18 4.18 -10.07
CA ILE A 46 -9.19 4.02 -11.13
C ILE A 46 -7.83 4.43 -10.56
N SER A 47 -6.95 3.45 -10.37
CA SER A 47 -5.55 3.72 -10.06
C SER A 47 -4.80 4.06 -11.34
N CYS A 48 -4.12 5.20 -11.33
CA CYS A 48 -3.30 5.70 -12.44
C CYS A 48 -1.83 5.62 -12.03
N PRO A 49 -1.15 4.48 -12.30
CA PRO A 49 0.24 4.29 -11.85
C PRO A 49 1.17 5.30 -12.50
N LYS A 50 2.08 5.84 -11.71
CA LYS A 50 3.20 6.66 -12.20
C LYS A 50 4.39 5.76 -12.54
N PRO A 51 5.20 6.13 -13.55
CA PRO A 51 6.45 5.45 -13.80
C PRO A 51 7.45 5.67 -12.66
N GLY A 52 8.28 4.65 -12.40
CA GLY A 52 9.33 4.70 -11.40
C GLY A 52 8.96 4.03 -10.08
N ARG A 53 9.73 4.35 -9.03
CA ARG A 53 9.57 3.69 -7.74
C ARG A 53 8.37 4.22 -6.98
N VAL A 54 7.62 3.31 -6.37
CA VAL A 54 6.34 3.57 -5.69
C VAL A 54 6.36 3.13 -4.23
N LEU A 55 5.63 3.85 -3.37
CA LEU A 55 5.42 3.43 -1.98
C LEU A 55 4.47 2.23 -1.90
N GLN A 56 3.38 2.24 -2.69
CA GLN A 56 2.45 1.13 -2.78
C GLN A 56 2.37 0.63 -4.23
N THR A 57 2.52 -0.68 -4.42
CA THR A 57 2.31 -1.34 -5.72
C THR A 57 0.83 -1.33 -6.08
N GLU A 58 0.49 -1.60 -7.35
CA GLU A 58 -0.91 -1.68 -7.75
C GLU A 58 -1.66 -2.80 -7.01
N GLU A 59 -1.02 -3.94 -6.76
CA GLU A 59 -1.59 -5.02 -5.96
C GLU A 59 -1.91 -4.57 -4.53
N GLU A 60 -1.01 -3.82 -3.91
CA GLU A 60 -1.19 -3.29 -2.56
C GLU A 60 -2.28 -2.21 -2.49
N LYS A 61 -2.37 -1.34 -3.50
CA LYS A 61 -3.47 -0.36 -3.61
C LYS A 61 -4.82 -1.05 -3.75
N ILE A 62 -4.91 -2.05 -4.63
CA ILE A 62 -6.13 -2.86 -4.82
C ILE A 62 -6.53 -3.49 -3.48
N TYR A 63 -5.59 -4.13 -2.79
CA TYR A 63 -5.83 -4.73 -1.48
C TYR A 63 -6.38 -3.71 -0.45
N LEU A 64 -5.76 -2.52 -0.35
CA LEU A 64 -6.19 -1.48 0.60
C LEU A 64 -7.57 -0.93 0.25
N PHE A 65 -7.87 -0.69 -1.03
CA PHE A 65 -9.19 -0.25 -1.46
C PHE A 65 -10.26 -1.32 -1.22
N GLN A 66 -9.96 -2.58 -1.47
CA GLN A 66 -10.88 -3.69 -1.19
C GLN A 66 -11.15 -3.82 0.31
N LYS A 67 -10.14 -3.65 1.16
CA LYS A 67 -10.34 -3.56 2.62
C LYS A 67 -11.23 -2.37 3.03
N ALA A 68 -11.18 -1.26 2.30
CA ALA A 68 -12.08 -0.11 2.50
C ALA A 68 -13.51 -0.33 1.94
N GLY A 69 -13.77 -1.47 1.31
CA GLY A 69 -15.07 -1.84 0.77
C GLY A 69 -15.30 -1.39 -0.68
N ILE A 70 -14.25 -1.06 -1.43
CA ILE A 70 -14.32 -0.83 -2.88
C ILE A 70 -13.89 -2.10 -3.61
N GLU A 71 -14.85 -2.85 -4.14
CA GLU A 71 -14.56 -4.11 -4.83
C GLU A 71 -13.97 -3.90 -6.23
N THR A 72 -14.41 -2.84 -6.93
CA THR A 72 -13.98 -2.55 -8.30
C THR A 72 -12.87 -1.52 -8.32
N VAL A 73 -11.64 -1.99 -8.51
CA VAL A 73 -10.45 -1.17 -8.68
C VAL A 73 -9.85 -1.48 -10.06
N LEU A 74 -9.73 -0.46 -10.90
CA LEU A 74 -9.18 -0.56 -12.25
C LEU A 74 -7.80 0.09 -12.27
N THR A 75 -6.86 -0.52 -12.97
CA THR A 75 -5.55 0.10 -13.22
C THR A 75 -5.53 0.67 -14.63
N PHE A 76 -5.19 1.94 -14.74
CA PHE A 76 -5.19 2.67 -15.99
C PHE A 76 -3.98 3.60 -16.10
N PRO A 77 -3.09 3.41 -17.08
CA PRO A 77 -1.90 4.23 -17.24
C PRO A 77 -2.26 5.62 -17.80
N TYR A 78 -2.73 6.48 -16.92
CA TYR A 78 -3.07 7.86 -17.25
C TYR A 78 -2.14 8.82 -16.50
N GLU A 79 -1.37 9.59 -17.25
CA GLU A 79 -0.36 10.50 -16.68
C GLU A 79 -0.76 11.98 -16.72
N GLY A 80 -1.97 12.31 -17.15
CA GLY A 80 -2.42 13.69 -17.33
C GLY A 80 -1.53 14.50 -18.27
N GLY A 81 -2.06 14.95 -19.40
CA GLY A 81 -1.32 15.80 -20.36
C GLY A 81 -0.41 15.05 -21.36
N GLY A 82 -0.43 13.71 -21.37
CA GLY A 82 0.18 12.88 -22.42
C GLY A 82 -0.72 12.76 -23.66
N ASP A 83 -0.93 11.53 -24.12
CA ASP A 83 -1.80 11.23 -25.30
C ASP A 83 -3.31 11.43 -25.05
N CYS A 84 -3.72 11.85 -23.82
CA CYS A 84 -5.10 12.04 -23.42
C CYS A 84 -5.21 13.24 -22.48
N THR A 85 -6.04 14.22 -22.80
CA THR A 85 -6.34 15.36 -21.92
C THR A 85 -7.34 14.97 -20.84
N GLU A 86 -7.46 15.78 -19.75
CA GLU A 86 -8.50 15.62 -18.73
C GLU A 86 -9.90 15.54 -19.35
N THR A 87 -10.20 16.44 -20.29
CA THR A 87 -11.48 16.45 -21.00
C THR A 87 -11.72 15.14 -21.75
N GLU A 88 -10.72 14.63 -22.47
CA GLU A 88 -10.85 13.37 -23.19
C GLU A 88 -10.99 12.18 -22.27
N PHE A 89 -10.26 12.17 -21.15
CA PHE A 89 -10.37 11.12 -20.14
C PHE A 89 -11.78 11.07 -19.52
N VAL A 90 -12.31 12.22 -19.11
CA VAL A 90 -13.66 12.32 -18.57
C VAL A 90 -14.71 11.85 -19.59
N GLN A 91 -14.60 12.28 -20.85
CA GLN A 91 -15.60 11.92 -21.88
C GLN A 91 -15.47 10.47 -22.32
N LYS A 92 -14.26 10.05 -22.79
CA LYS A 92 -14.06 8.76 -23.43
C LYS A 92 -13.99 7.59 -22.42
N ILE A 93 -13.44 7.83 -21.24
CA ILE A 93 -13.26 6.77 -20.24
C ILE A 93 -14.36 6.81 -19.20
N LEU A 94 -14.54 7.94 -18.49
CA LEU A 94 -15.52 7.96 -17.42
C LEU A 94 -16.96 7.90 -17.94
N ALA A 95 -17.31 8.71 -18.94
CA ALA A 95 -18.67 8.71 -19.49
C ALA A 95 -18.94 7.51 -20.40
N ASP A 96 -18.13 7.33 -21.47
CA ASP A 96 -18.45 6.38 -22.54
C ASP A 96 -18.16 4.92 -22.16
N LYS A 97 -17.07 4.65 -21.41
CA LYS A 97 -16.66 3.31 -21.02
C LYS A 97 -17.23 2.86 -19.68
N LEU A 98 -17.17 3.72 -18.68
CA LEU A 98 -17.61 3.38 -17.33
C LEU A 98 -19.04 3.84 -17.02
N GLY A 99 -19.72 4.55 -17.92
CA GLY A 99 -21.06 5.03 -17.70
C GLY A 99 -21.21 5.84 -16.41
N ALA A 100 -20.16 6.62 -16.07
CA ALA A 100 -20.11 7.37 -14.82
C ALA A 100 -21.28 8.36 -14.72
N LYS A 101 -21.93 8.38 -13.57
CA LYS A 101 -22.97 9.33 -13.20
C LYS A 101 -22.50 10.29 -12.11
N ALA A 102 -21.51 9.89 -11.33
CA ALA A 102 -20.87 10.73 -10.34
C ALA A 102 -19.34 10.57 -10.42
N LEU A 103 -18.63 11.66 -10.19
CA LEU A 103 -17.18 11.73 -10.09
C LEU A 103 -16.79 12.37 -8.77
N VAL A 104 -16.10 11.61 -7.92
CA VAL A 104 -15.55 12.13 -6.67
C VAL A 104 -14.13 12.61 -6.90
N ILE A 105 -13.81 13.84 -6.48
CA ILE A 105 -12.49 14.44 -6.66
C ILE A 105 -12.12 15.29 -5.44
N GLY A 106 -10.85 15.29 -5.05
CA GLY A 106 -10.36 16.15 -3.96
C GLY A 106 -10.42 17.64 -4.30
N GLU A 107 -10.80 18.48 -3.34
CA GLU A 107 -10.89 19.93 -3.51
C GLU A 107 -9.57 20.59 -3.96
N GLY A 108 -8.44 19.99 -3.56
CA GLY A 108 -7.09 20.45 -3.92
C GLY A 108 -6.58 19.97 -5.28
N HIS A 109 -7.41 19.31 -6.11
CA HIS A 109 -6.92 18.78 -7.39
C HIS A 109 -6.50 19.89 -8.36
N ALA A 110 -5.29 19.77 -8.93
CA ALA A 110 -4.68 20.82 -9.76
C ALA A 110 -5.53 21.21 -10.99
N HIS A 111 -6.26 20.26 -11.57
CA HIS A 111 -7.08 20.47 -12.77
C HIS A 111 -8.58 20.50 -12.48
N LEU A 112 -8.99 20.82 -11.24
CA LEU A 112 -10.38 20.74 -10.81
C LEU A 112 -11.35 21.46 -11.74
N GLY A 113 -11.04 22.69 -12.16
CA GLY A 113 -11.92 23.49 -13.03
C GLY A 113 -12.12 22.89 -14.43
N GLU A 114 -11.09 22.31 -15.01
CA GLU A 114 -11.16 21.61 -16.32
C GLU A 114 -12.03 20.34 -16.19
N ILE A 115 -11.80 19.56 -15.14
CA ILE A 115 -12.55 18.34 -14.86
C ILE A 115 -14.04 18.63 -14.63
N GLN A 116 -14.35 19.66 -13.83
CA GLN A 116 -15.75 20.10 -13.60
C GLN A 116 -16.44 20.50 -14.89
N THR A 117 -15.74 21.21 -15.77
CA THR A 117 -16.28 21.63 -17.08
C THR A 117 -16.54 20.41 -17.97
N ALA A 118 -15.59 19.48 -18.05
CA ALA A 118 -15.72 18.25 -18.84
C ALA A 118 -16.84 17.34 -18.30
N ALA A 119 -16.94 17.18 -16.99
CA ALA A 119 -17.97 16.40 -16.32
C ALA A 119 -19.38 16.97 -16.57
N ALA A 120 -19.54 18.30 -16.51
CA ALA A 120 -20.80 18.96 -16.81
C ALA A 120 -21.25 18.70 -18.24
N VAL A 121 -20.37 18.74 -19.21
CA VAL A 121 -20.66 18.41 -20.63
C VAL A 121 -21.06 16.93 -20.78
N ALA A 122 -20.42 16.04 -20.04
CA ALA A 122 -20.69 14.62 -20.05
C ALA A 122 -21.94 14.20 -19.24
N GLY A 123 -22.55 15.12 -18.48
CA GLY A 123 -23.67 14.83 -17.60
C GLY A 123 -23.29 14.03 -16.36
N ILE A 124 -22.07 14.23 -15.86
CA ILE A 124 -21.53 13.58 -14.65
C ILE A 124 -21.58 14.57 -13.48
N ASP A 125 -22.19 14.19 -12.37
CA ASP A 125 -22.20 14.99 -11.14
C ASP A 125 -20.82 14.98 -10.49
N VAL A 126 -20.22 16.14 -10.21
CA VAL A 126 -18.95 16.24 -9.48
C VAL A 126 -19.22 16.40 -7.99
N VAL A 127 -18.65 15.51 -7.20
CA VAL A 127 -18.71 15.51 -5.73
C VAL A 127 -17.32 15.83 -5.20
N LEU A 128 -17.22 16.91 -4.43
CA LEU A 128 -15.93 17.30 -3.83
C LEU A 128 -15.68 16.52 -2.54
N CYS A 129 -14.45 16.06 -2.39
CA CYS A 129 -13.96 15.44 -1.16
C CYS A 129 -13.05 16.43 -0.44
N GLU A 130 -13.35 16.70 0.84
CA GLU A 130 -12.60 17.61 1.68
C GLU A 130 -11.15 17.15 1.85
N THR A 131 -10.23 18.12 1.86
CA THR A 131 -8.82 17.88 2.09
C THR A 131 -8.59 17.39 3.53
N GLN A 132 -7.90 16.26 3.68
CA GLN A 132 -7.51 15.77 4.99
C GLN A 132 -6.23 16.48 5.45
N GLU A 133 -6.22 16.90 6.72
CA GLU A 133 -5.14 17.69 7.28
C GLU A 133 -4.53 17.03 8.53
N LYS A 134 -3.25 17.33 8.76
CA LYS A 134 -2.55 17.10 10.02
C LYS A 134 -1.95 18.43 10.49
N ASP A 135 -2.26 18.86 11.70
CA ASP A 135 -1.77 20.11 12.30
C ASP A 135 -2.04 21.36 11.44
N GLY A 136 -3.17 21.40 10.72
CA GLY A 136 -3.57 22.49 9.83
C GLY A 136 -2.86 22.52 8.47
N HIS A 137 -2.19 21.42 8.10
CA HIS A 137 -1.54 21.28 6.79
C HIS A 137 -2.13 20.08 6.04
N PRO A 138 -2.39 20.21 4.72
CA PRO A 138 -2.83 19.10 3.90
C PRO A 138 -1.88 17.89 4.00
N ILE A 139 -2.43 16.69 4.16
CA ILE A 139 -1.65 15.46 4.11
C ILE A 139 -1.29 15.18 2.65
N THR A 140 0.01 15.03 2.36
CA THR A 140 0.53 14.81 1.00
C THR A 140 1.42 13.58 0.92
N ASP A 141 1.65 13.08 -0.31
CA ASP A 141 2.58 11.99 -0.58
C ASP A 141 4.00 12.31 -0.07
N GLU A 142 4.42 13.59 -0.17
CA GLU A 142 5.73 14.06 0.32
C GLU A 142 5.86 13.90 1.83
N MET A 143 4.84 14.32 2.61
CA MET A 143 4.84 14.15 4.07
C MET A 143 4.94 12.67 4.45
N VAL A 144 4.18 11.81 3.78
CA VAL A 144 4.23 10.36 4.03
C VAL A 144 5.59 9.80 3.69
N LYS A 145 6.19 10.24 2.58
CA LYS A 145 7.52 9.81 2.18
C LYS A 145 8.61 10.25 3.17
N GLU A 146 8.54 11.46 3.71
CA GLU A 146 9.49 11.95 4.72
C GLU A 146 9.48 11.09 5.99
N VAL A 147 8.31 10.78 6.53
CA VAL A 147 8.22 9.93 7.74
C VAL A 147 8.62 8.48 7.44
N PHE A 148 8.33 7.99 6.23
CA PHE A 148 8.76 6.67 5.78
C PHE A 148 10.28 6.57 5.67
N ASP A 149 10.93 7.53 5.01
CA ASP A 149 12.38 7.59 4.85
C ASP A 149 13.11 7.73 6.20
N ALA A 150 12.44 8.36 7.19
CA ALA A 150 12.93 8.47 8.56
C ALA A 150 12.61 7.23 9.44
N CYS A 151 11.98 6.19 8.89
CA CYS A 151 11.50 4.99 9.61
C CYS A 151 10.57 5.30 10.79
N LYS A 152 9.78 6.37 10.72
CA LYS A 152 8.81 6.78 11.73
C LYS A 152 7.43 6.17 11.42
N PHE A 153 7.30 4.87 11.62
CA PHE A 153 6.09 4.15 11.21
C PHE A 153 4.86 4.49 12.05
N ASP A 154 5.02 4.96 13.28
CA ASP A 154 3.89 5.49 14.07
C ASP A 154 3.28 6.73 13.39
N GLU A 155 4.13 7.68 12.94
CA GLU A 155 3.69 8.85 12.20
C GLU A 155 3.14 8.48 10.82
N PHE A 156 3.72 7.45 10.16
CA PHE A 156 3.19 6.91 8.90
C PHE A 156 1.76 6.39 9.08
N ILE A 157 1.50 5.58 10.10
CA ILE A 157 0.17 5.05 10.43
C ILE A 157 -0.80 6.20 10.74
N GLU A 158 -0.33 7.23 11.46
CA GLU A 158 -1.15 8.41 11.72
C GLU A 158 -1.56 9.15 10.43
N LEU A 159 -0.66 9.29 9.45
CA LEU A 159 -0.93 9.96 8.17
C LEU A 159 -1.78 9.10 7.22
N CYS A 160 -1.58 7.79 7.21
CA CYS A 160 -2.24 6.90 6.26
C CYS A 160 -3.54 6.27 6.82
N GLY A 161 -3.64 6.09 8.15
CA GLY A 161 -4.73 5.36 8.79
C GLY A 161 -4.55 3.84 8.74
N HIS A 162 -3.43 3.35 8.22
CA HIS A 162 -3.06 1.94 8.13
C HIS A 162 -1.54 1.79 8.15
N PRO A 163 -0.99 0.61 8.54
CA PRO A 163 0.44 0.33 8.44
C PRO A 163 0.94 0.35 6.98
N TYR A 164 2.23 0.57 6.80
CA TYR A 164 2.87 0.32 5.51
C TYR A 164 2.84 -1.17 5.21
N ILE A 165 2.38 -1.55 4.03
CA ILE A 165 2.25 -2.96 3.64
C ILE A 165 3.23 -3.37 2.56
N MET A 166 3.58 -4.64 2.56
CA MET A 166 4.27 -5.33 1.48
C MET A 166 3.55 -6.64 1.19
N ILE A 167 3.23 -6.87 -0.08
CA ILE A 167 2.62 -8.11 -0.55
C ILE A 167 3.66 -8.89 -1.35
N GLY A 168 3.79 -10.20 -1.09
CA GLY A 168 4.74 -11.04 -1.81
C GLY A 168 4.48 -12.53 -1.59
N GLU A 169 4.93 -13.33 -2.55
CA GLU A 169 4.91 -14.79 -2.44
C GLU A 169 6.07 -15.28 -1.54
N VAL A 170 5.81 -16.32 -0.76
CA VAL A 170 6.83 -16.96 0.07
C VAL A 170 7.70 -17.88 -0.78
N GLU A 171 8.94 -17.49 -0.98
CA GLU A 171 9.93 -18.21 -1.77
C GLU A 171 10.89 -19.05 -0.91
N HIS A 172 11.52 -20.05 -1.53
CA HIS A 172 12.59 -20.81 -0.89
C HIS A 172 13.85 -19.96 -0.75
N GLY A 173 14.20 -19.60 0.49
CA GLY A 173 15.44 -18.92 0.82
C GLY A 173 16.60 -19.88 1.11
N LYS A 174 17.78 -19.33 1.46
CA LYS A 174 18.97 -20.13 1.86
C LYS A 174 18.81 -20.87 3.22
N ALA A 175 17.66 -20.72 3.88
CA ALA A 175 17.30 -21.38 5.15
C ALA A 175 18.33 -21.19 6.29
N LEU A 176 19.14 -20.12 6.27
CA LEU A 176 20.16 -19.85 7.29
C LEU A 176 19.54 -19.62 8.69
N GLY A 177 18.33 -19.06 8.76
CA GLY A 177 17.62 -18.87 10.03
C GLY A 177 17.31 -20.19 10.75
N ARG A 178 17.16 -21.31 10.02
CA ARG A 178 16.93 -22.62 10.63
C ARG A 178 18.10 -23.08 11.49
N THR A 179 19.34 -22.70 11.15
CA THR A 179 20.54 -23.07 11.92
C THR A 179 20.61 -22.41 13.29
N VAL A 180 19.84 -21.33 13.49
CA VAL A 180 19.71 -20.58 14.75
C VAL A 180 18.34 -20.78 15.39
N GLY A 181 17.53 -21.73 14.89
CA GLY A 181 16.19 -22.02 15.43
C GLY A 181 15.11 -21.02 15.04
N MET A 182 15.34 -20.23 13.99
CA MET A 182 14.42 -19.21 13.49
C MET A 182 14.12 -19.41 12.01
N PRO A 183 13.16 -20.28 11.66
CA PRO A 183 12.73 -20.40 10.29
C PRO A 183 12.09 -19.10 9.82
N THR A 184 12.60 -18.52 8.73
CA THR A 184 12.08 -17.29 8.13
C THR A 184 11.37 -17.58 6.83
N ALA A 185 10.24 -16.88 6.59
CA ALA A 185 9.62 -16.77 5.29
C ALA A 185 10.35 -15.67 4.49
N ASN A 186 10.77 -16.01 3.29
CA ASN A 186 11.37 -15.03 2.37
C ASN A 186 10.28 -14.55 1.43
N LEU A 187 9.93 -13.26 1.48
CA LEU A 187 8.92 -12.69 0.60
C LEU A 187 9.59 -12.15 -0.66
N SER A 188 9.01 -12.49 -1.80
CA SER A 188 9.31 -11.82 -3.07
C SER A 188 8.88 -10.35 -3.00
N SER A 189 9.49 -9.51 -3.78
CA SER A 189 9.03 -8.13 -3.94
C SER A 189 9.37 -7.60 -5.33
N VAL A 190 8.50 -6.75 -5.87
CA VAL A 190 8.75 -6.10 -7.15
C VAL A 190 9.90 -5.08 -7.04
N GLU A 191 10.61 -4.86 -8.14
CA GLU A 191 11.80 -4.00 -8.18
C GLU A 191 11.46 -2.55 -7.85
N ASP A 192 10.37 -2.04 -8.41
CA ASP A 192 9.94 -0.64 -8.25
C ASP A 192 9.34 -0.33 -6.87
N LYS A 193 9.09 -1.33 -6.03
CA LYS A 193 8.62 -1.12 -4.65
C LYS A 193 9.69 -0.42 -3.83
N ILE A 194 9.38 0.75 -3.25
CA ILE A 194 10.24 1.42 -2.28
C ILE A 194 10.21 0.60 -0.99
N LYS A 195 11.37 0.12 -0.56
CA LYS A 195 11.52 -0.64 0.68
C LYS A 195 12.11 0.28 1.76
N PRO A 196 11.76 0.09 3.03
CA PRO A 196 12.34 0.87 4.12
C PRO A 196 13.84 0.60 4.27
N LEU A 197 14.52 1.37 5.12
CA LEU A 197 15.96 1.22 5.39
C LEU A 197 16.30 -0.20 5.86
N ASP A 198 17.54 -0.62 5.60
CA ASP A 198 18.03 -1.92 6.06
C ASP A 198 17.95 -2.02 7.60
N GLY A 199 17.29 -3.05 8.10
CA GLY A 199 17.11 -3.22 9.54
C GLY A 199 16.11 -4.30 9.94
N VAL A 200 15.81 -4.32 11.22
CA VAL A 200 14.83 -5.22 11.85
C VAL A 200 13.58 -4.42 12.19
N TYR A 201 12.45 -5.00 11.90
CA TYR A 201 11.12 -4.38 12.04
C TYR A 201 10.17 -5.26 12.86
N ALA A 202 9.31 -4.63 13.64
CA ALA A 202 8.12 -5.24 14.20
C ALA A 202 7.02 -5.23 13.14
N THR A 203 6.53 -6.39 12.77
CA THR A 203 5.60 -6.58 11.66
C THR A 203 4.45 -7.51 12.05
N VAL A 204 3.31 -7.36 11.38
CA VAL A 204 2.21 -8.33 11.42
C VAL A 204 2.12 -8.99 10.05
N VAL A 205 1.98 -10.30 10.04
CA VAL A 205 1.85 -11.08 8.81
C VAL A 205 0.47 -11.71 8.76
N HIS A 206 -0.21 -11.52 7.64
CA HIS A 206 -1.48 -12.19 7.35
C HIS A 206 -1.18 -13.53 6.68
N VAL A 207 -1.61 -14.60 7.30
CA VAL A 207 -1.53 -15.96 6.76
C VAL A 207 -2.94 -16.52 6.71
N ASP A 208 -3.47 -16.68 5.51
CA ASP A 208 -4.89 -16.97 5.32
C ASP A 208 -5.74 -15.85 6.00
N ASP A 209 -6.67 -16.19 6.88
CA ASP A 209 -7.51 -15.24 7.62
C ASP A 209 -6.97 -14.91 9.04
N GLU A 210 -5.73 -15.31 9.36
CA GLU A 210 -5.14 -15.15 10.68
C GLU A 210 -3.97 -14.16 10.68
N LEU A 211 -3.86 -13.39 11.79
CA LEU A 211 -2.80 -12.40 11.99
C LEU A 211 -1.74 -12.94 12.94
N TYR A 212 -0.48 -12.82 12.54
CA TYR A 212 0.65 -13.26 13.33
C TYR A 212 1.65 -12.14 13.57
N LYS A 213 2.11 -12.00 14.81
CA LYS A 213 3.26 -11.16 15.13
C LYS A 213 4.50 -11.71 14.45
N SER A 214 5.31 -10.83 13.90
CA SER A 214 6.51 -11.22 13.15
C SER A 214 7.64 -10.23 13.41
N MET A 215 8.86 -10.74 13.41
CA MET A 215 10.09 -9.97 13.34
C MET A 215 10.64 -10.09 11.93
N THR A 216 10.69 -8.98 11.21
CA THR A 216 11.13 -8.99 9.81
C THR A 216 12.46 -8.28 9.64
N ASN A 217 13.40 -8.96 9.00
CA ASN A 217 14.65 -8.36 8.54
C ASN A 217 14.49 -7.92 7.08
N ILE A 218 14.69 -6.64 6.82
CA ILE A 218 14.73 -6.06 5.48
C ILE A 218 16.15 -5.59 5.23
N GLY A 219 16.77 -6.01 4.15
CA GLY A 219 18.15 -5.57 3.92
C GLY A 219 18.77 -6.12 2.64
N LYS A 220 19.81 -5.45 2.21
CA LYS A 220 20.59 -5.86 1.05
C LYS A 220 21.39 -7.11 1.36
N ARG A 221 21.33 -8.08 0.46
CA ARG A 221 22.28 -9.18 0.46
C ARG A 221 23.43 -8.86 -0.51
N PRO A 222 24.70 -8.92 -0.07
CA PRO A 222 25.80 -8.94 -1.00
C PRO A 222 25.67 -10.20 -1.86
N SER A 223 25.40 -10.04 -3.15
CA SER A 223 25.44 -11.16 -4.10
C SER A 223 26.81 -11.25 -4.73
N VAL A 224 27.21 -12.48 -5.09
CA VAL A 224 28.44 -12.74 -5.84
C VAL A 224 28.36 -12.16 -7.26
N ASP A 225 27.14 -11.87 -7.72
CA ASP A 225 26.79 -11.44 -9.08
C ASP A 225 26.54 -9.93 -9.24
N SER A 226 27.10 -9.08 -8.37
CA SER A 226 27.03 -7.60 -8.44
C SER A 226 25.62 -6.95 -8.46
N PHE A 227 24.54 -7.67 -8.24
CA PHE A 227 23.21 -7.12 -8.07
C PHE A 227 22.82 -7.08 -6.60
N ASP A 228 22.75 -5.87 -6.02
CA ASP A 228 22.21 -5.64 -4.68
C ASP A 228 20.68 -5.77 -4.73
N TYR A 229 20.13 -6.93 -4.38
CA TYR A 229 18.69 -7.04 -4.16
C TYR A 229 18.34 -7.04 -2.67
N VAL A 230 17.27 -6.36 -2.34
CA VAL A 230 16.76 -6.30 -0.96
C VAL A 230 15.93 -7.55 -0.67
N THR A 231 16.27 -8.25 0.40
CA THR A 231 15.50 -9.40 0.89
C THR A 231 14.57 -8.99 2.01
N ILE A 232 13.41 -9.63 2.08
CA ILE A 232 12.41 -9.48 3.15
C ILE A 232 12.28 -10.85 3.81
N GLU A 233 12.82 -10.99 5.02
CA GLU A 233 12.85 -12.25 5.75
C GLU A 233 12.03 -12.11 7.04
N ALA A 234 10.82 -12.68 7.03
CA ALA A 234 9.90 -12.61 8.15
C ALA A 234 10.03 -13.85 9.05
N PHE A 235 10.43 -13.67 10.29
CA PHE A 235 10.32 -14.66 11.34
C PHE A 235 8.97 -14.52 12.03
N ILE A 236 8.02 -15.38 11.68
CA ILE A 236 6.66 -15.38 12.21
C ILE A 236 6.69 -16.05 13.59
N LEU A 237 6.28 -15.32 14.63
CA LEU A 237 6.34 -15.78 16.00
C LEU A 237 5.24 -16.84 16.27
N ASP A 238 5.61 -17.87 17.04
CA ASP A 238 4.70 -18.94 17.46
C ASP A 238 4.01 -19.68 16.27
N PHE A 239 4.71 -19.77 15.13
CA PHE A 239 4.20 -20.32 13.89
C PHE A 239 5.05 -21.48 13.38
N SER A 240 4.41 -22.54 12.87
CA SER A 240 5.10 -23.76 12.42
C SER A 240 4.53 -24.39 11.14
N ARG A 241 3.53 -23.73 10.50
CA ARG A 241 2.92 -24.25 9.25
C ARG A 241 3.85 -24.05 8.05
N ASP A 242 3.70 -24.89 7.02
CA ASP A 242 4.31 -24.67 5.72
C ASP A 242 3.47 -23.66 4.93
N ILE A 243 4.13 -22.62 4.44
CA ILE A 243 3.52 -21.49 3.72
C ILE A 243 4.23 -21.16 2.40
N TYR A 244 5.11 -22.03 1.92
CA TYR A 244 5.74 -21.83 0.63
C TYR A 244 4.72 -21.72 -0.51
N GLY A 245 4.96 -20.76 -1.43
CA GLY A 245 4.05 -20.47 -2.54
C GLY A 245 2.77 -19.72 -2.16
N LYS A 246 2.56 -19.41 -0.87
CA LYS A 246 1.46 -18.52 -0.46
C LYS A 246 1.84 -17.07 -0.61
N THR A 247 0.89 -16.25 -1.05
CA THR A 247 1.01 -14.79 -1.01
C THR A 247 0.66 -14.32 0.40
N LEU A 248 1.56 -13.53 0.99
CA LEU A 248 1.38 -12.93 2.32
C LEU A 248 1.29 -11.42 2.22
N VAL A 249 0.48 -10.84 3.11
CA VAL A 249 0.50 -9.39 3.39
C VAL A 249 1.30 -9.18 4.67
N LEU A 250 2.33 -8.35 4.60
CA LEU A 250 3.18 -7.97 5.72
C LEU A 250 2.95 -6.50 6.04
N GLU A 251 2.52 -6.21 7.26
CA GLU A 251 2.30 -4.87 7.80
C GLU A 251 3.51 -4.44 8.63
N VAL A 252 4.10 -3.30 8.33
CA VAL A 252 5.24 -2.73 9.08
C VAL A 252 4.71 -1.76 10.12
N HIS A 253 4.93 -2.07 11.40
CA HIS A 253 4.45 -1.27 12.51
C HIS A 253 5.54 -0.41 13.14
N GLN A 254 6.77 -0.93 13.28
CA GLN A 254 7.85 -0.15 13.90
C GLN A 254 9.24 -0.61 13.44
N PHE A 255 10.15 0.34 13.30
CA PHE A 255 11.58 0.08 13.16
C PHE A 255 12.17 -0.28 14.53
N VAL A 256 12.76 -1.46 14.64
CA VAL A 256 13.36 -1.96 15.89
C VAL A 256 14.81 -1.53 16.01
N ARG A 257 15.59 -1.76 14.95
CA ARG A 257 17.00 -1.36 14.88
C ARG A 257 17.60 -1.51 13.47
N GLY A 258 18.67 -0.82 13.23
CA GLY A 258 19.50 -1.00 12.02
C GLY A 258 20.31 -2.29 12.04
N VAL A 259 21.01 -2.50 10.91
CA VAL A 259 21.93 -3.63 10.75
C VAL A 259 23.10 -3.54 11.74
N GLN A 260 23.47 -4.67 12.36
CA GLN A 260 24.57 -4.78 13.29
C GLN A 260 25.52 -5.91 12.90
N LYS A 261 26.79 -5.74 13.18
CA LYS A 261 27.80 -6.81 13.06
C LYS A 261 28.01 -7.47 14.43
N PHE A 262 28.10 -8.78 14.45
CA PHE A 262 28.31 -9.58 15.67
C PHE A 262 29.61 -10.37 15.54
N ALA A 263 30.31 -10.54 16.65
CA ALA A 263 31.57 -11.25 16.69
C ALA A 263 31.40 -12.78 16.60
N ASN A 264 30.25 -13.29 17.09
CA ASN A 264 29.98 -14.73 17.13
C ASN A 264 28.46 -15.01 17.17
N LEU A 265 28.10 -16.28 17.02
CA LEU A 265 26.71 -16.76 16.98
C LEU A 265 25.96 -16.52 18.32
N GLU A 266 26.65 -16.57 19.45
CA GLU A 266 26.04 -16.35 20.78
C GLU A 266 25.54 -14.90 20.90
N GLU A 267 26.30 -13.93 20.41
CA GLU A 267 25.85 -12.52 20.37
C GLU A 267 24.64 -12.33 19.47
N VAL A 268 24.62 -13.00 18.30
CA VAL A 268 23.44 -12.99 17.40
C VAL A 268 22.22 -13.51 18.15
N GLN A 269 22.33 -14.68 18.81
CA GLN A 269 21.21 -15.27 19.53
C GLN A 269 20.70 -14.38 20.67
N LYS A 270 21.60 -13.78 21.44
CA LYS A 270 21.22 -12.83 22.53
C LYS A 270 20.50 -11.61 21.97
N GLN A 271 20.97 -11.05 20.86
CA GLN A 271 20.33 -9.89 20.24
C GLN A 271 18.95 -10.25 19.69
N VAL A 272 18.82 -11.37 19.02
CA VAL A 272 17.54 -11.85 18.49
C VAL A 272 16.49 -12.03 19.60
N GLN A 273 16.87 -12.57 20.77
CA GLN A 273 15.93 -12.69 21.90
C GLN A 273 15.44 -11.31 22.37
N LYS A 274 16.31 -10.31 22.41
CA LYS A 274 15.92 -8.92 22.74
C LYS A 274 14.99 -8.33 21.69
N ASP A 275 15.29 -8.58 20.41
CA ASP A 275 14.47 -8.09 19.29
C ASP A 275 13.07 -8.72 19.34
N ILE A 276 12.97 -10.04 19.58
CA ILE A 276 11.68 -10.74 19.73
C ILE A 276 10.88 -10.16 20.89
N GLN A 277 11.53 -9.93 22.06
CA GLN A 277 10.85 -9.33 23.20
C GLN A 277 10.31 -7.93 22.82
N LYS A 278 11.13 -7.10 22.19
CA LYS A 278 10.72 -5.76 21.75
C LYS A 278 9.56 -5.81 20.74
N VAL A 279 9.61 -6.74 19.80
CA VAL A 279 8.52 -6.96 18.81
C VAL A 279 7.22 -7.35 19.52
N ARG A 280 7.28 -8.25 20.52
CA ARG A 280 6.08 -8.64 21.29
C ARG A 280 5.48 -7.45 22.05
N GLU A 281 6.31 -6.60 22.65
CA GLU A 281 5.88 -5.39 23.36
C GLU A 281 5.22 -4.38 22.41
N VAL A 282 5.85 -4.10 21.27
CA VAL A 282 5.34 -3.17 20.26
C VAL A 282 4.00 -3.61 19.69
N LEU A 283 3.86 -4.91 19.40
CA LEU A 283 2.66 -5.47 18.76
C LEU A 283 1.62 -6.00 19.75
N GLU A 284 1.71 -5.66 21.05
CA GLU A 284 0.79 -6.19 22.06
C GLU A 284 -0.66 -5.84 21.72
N ASN A 285 -0.91 -4.63 21.23
CA ASN A 285 -2.24 -4.15 20.88
C ASN A 285 -2.60 -4.40 19.38
N ALA A 286 -1.63 -4.43 18.48
CA ALA A 286 -1.88 -4.48 17.03
C ALA A 286 -2.61 -5.74 16.55
N VAL A 287 -2.50 -6.87 17.26
CA VAL A 287 -3.16 -8.14 16.92
C VAL A 287 -4.47 -8.33 17.67
N ASN A 288 -4.67 -7.63 18.80
CA ASN A 288 -5.86 -7.77 19.64
C ASN A 288 -7.05 -6.90 19.17
N GLU A 289 -6.81 -5.84 18.41
CA GLU A 289 -7.85 -4.92 17.92
C GLU A 289 -8.54 -5.42 16.63
N ASN A 290 -8.00 -6.46 15.99
CA ASN A 290 -8.49 -6.99 14.71
C ASN A 290 -9.09 -8.42 14.81
N ASN A 291 -9.36 -8.92 16.03
CA ASN A 291 -10.04 -10.21 16.25
C ASN A 291 -11.50 -10.04 16.68
#